data_0a02e587da2cde262a74c51e2a00c5f6
#
_entry.id   0a02e587da2cde262a74c51e2a00c5f6
#
_cell.length_a   1.000
_cell.length_b   1.000
_cell.length_c   1.000
_cell.angle_alpha   90.00
_cell.angle_beta   90.00
_cell.angle_gamma   90.00
#
_symmetry.space_group_name_H-M   'P 1'
#
loop_
_entity.id
_entity.type
_entity.pdbx_description
1 polymer ?
#
loop_
_entity_poly.entity_id
_entity_poly.type
_entity_poly.pdbx_seq_one_letter_code
_entity_poly.pdbx_strand_id
1 'polypeptide(L)'
;MGAYCDGSVLTAHELKERLIRWAMKIRIDLSKEQCRAECINFDYQGWEFGHIFLAGDAAGLASALTGEGIYPAVISGKMVAHKIIDPGCDLTPMHRLIKKHRLHSRIVSLTGKSSLCNALLSEVAVLGLRMGLLRFHLLEMAD
;
A
#
# COMPACT_ATOMS: atom_id res chain seq x y z
N MET A 1 -14.18 0.44 -7.65
CA MET A 1 -13.06 -0.12 -8.45
C MET A 1 -11.97 0.92 -8.52
N GLY A 2 -10.70 0.53 -8.38
CA GLY A 2 -9.56 1.44 -8.43
C GLY A 2 -8.31 0.76 -9.00
N ALA A 3 -7.37 1.58 -9.41
CA ALA A 3 -6.02 1.15 -9.78
C ALA A 3 -5.03 2.18 -9.24
N TYR A 4 -3.82 1.75 -8.96
CA TYR A 4 -2.73 2.63 -8.53
C TYR A 4 -1.43 2.23 -9.23
N CYS A 5 -0.52 3.17 -9.30
CA CYS A 5 0.81 2.96 -9.88
C CYS A 5 1.82 3.90 -9.20
N ASP A 6 3.10 3.61 -9.42
CA ASP A 6 4.16 4.56 -9.14
C ASP A 6 4.08 5.74 -10.12
N GLY A 7 3.98 6.97 -9.60
CA GLY A 7 3.88 8.19 -10.39
C GLY A 7 5.12 8.50 -11.25
N SER A 8 6.25 7.84 -10.97
CA SER A 8 7.44 7.90 -11.84
C SER A 8 7.32 7.04 -13.10
N VAL A 9 6.37 6.07 -13.10
CA VAL A 9 6.19 5.12 -14.20
C VAL A 9 5.02 5.52 -15.11
N LEU A 10 3.93 6.02 -14.52
CA LEU A 10 2.70 6.39 -15.25
C LEU A 10 2.12 7.69 -14.68
N THR A 11 1.63 8.53 -15.57
CA THR A 11 0.80 9.67 -15.19
C THR A 11 -0.61 9.22 -14.76
N ALA A 12 -1.31 10.06 -13.98
CA ALA A 12 -2.69 9.78 -13.56
C ALA A 12 -3.63 9.63 -14.79
N HIS A 13 -3.36 10.35 -15.88
CA HIS A 13 -4.12 10.25 -17.12
C HIS A 13 -3.94 8.88 -17.79
N GLU A 14 -2.71 8.43 -17.95
CA GLU A 14 -2.41 7.12 -18.53
C GLU A 14 -2.96 5.97 -17.69
N LEU A 15 -2.89 6.10 -16.35
CA LEU A 15 -3.48 5.12 -15.44
C LEU A 15 -4.99 5.03 -15.62
N LYS A 16 -5.68 6.18 -15.73
CA LYS A 16 -7.13 6.25 -16.01
C LYS A 16 -7.48 5.55 -17.33
N GLU A 17 -6.74 5.85 -18.40
CA GLU A 17 -6.98 5.21 -19.70
C GLU A 17 -6.78 3.69 -19.67
N ARG A 18 -5.74 3.23 -18.95
CA ARG A 18 -5.51 1.78 -18.78
C ARG A 18 -6.62 1.13 -17.98
N LEU A 19 -7.11 1.78 -16.92
CA LEU A 19 -8.23 1.29 -16.12
C LEU A 19 -9.51 1.18 -16.96
N ILE A 20 -9.84 2.20 -17.76
CA ILE A 20 -11.01 2.20 -18.64
C ILE A 20 -10.90 1.06 -19.67
N ARG A 21 -9.76 0.94 -20.36
CA ARG A 21 -9.53 -0.15 -21.33
C ARG A 21 -9.64 -1.55 -20.71
N TRP A 22 -9.14 -1.72 -19.49
CA TRP A 22 -9.27 -2.99 -18.77
C TRP A 22 -10.72 -3.26 -18.37
N ALA A 23 -11.45 -2.26 -17.86
CA ALA A 23 -12.85 -2.39 -17.50
C ALA A 23 -13.74 -2.79 -18.69
N MET A 24 -13.49 -2.20 -19.87
CA MET A 24 -14.18 -2.58 -21.11
C MET A 24 -13.98 -4.06 -21.48
N LYS A 25 -12.76 -4.62 -21.25
CA LYS A 25 -12.51 -6.05 -21.53
C LYS A 25 -13.35 -6.98 -20.66
N ILE A 26 -13.68 -6.55 -19.45
CA ILE A 26 -14.55 -7.32 -18.51
C ILE A 26 -16.01 -6.84 -18.54
N ARG A 27 -16.39 -6.09 -19.60
CA ARG A 27 -17.75 -5.58 -19.84
C ARG A 27 -18.27 -4.62 -18.76
N ILE A 28 -17.39 -3.85 -18.12
CA ILE A 28 -17.77 -2.78 -17.20
C ILE A 28 -17.57 -1.44 -17.92
N ASP A 29 -18.67 -0.68 -18.06
CA ASP A 29 -18.64 0.66 -18.65
C ASP A 29 -18.39 1.71 -17.56
N LEU A 30 -17.23 2.35 -17.61
CA LEU A 30 -16.85 3.45 -16.72
C LEU A 30 -17.03 4.83 -17.35
N SER A 31 -17.63 4.95 -18.54
CA SER A 31 -17.74 6.23 -19.26
C SER A 31 -18.58 7.28 -18.53
N LYS A 32 -19.52 6.84 -17.69
CA LYS A 32 -20.41 7.68 -16.88
C LYS A 32 -19.92 7.92 -15.46
N GLU A 33 -18.82 7.26 -15.06
CA GLU A 33 -18.32 7.33 -13.70
C GLU A 33 -17.32 8.49 -13.53
N GLN A 34 -17.47 9.21 -12.41
CA GLN A 34 -16.52 10.25 -12.05
C GLN A 34 -15.26 9.61 -11.45
N CYS A 35 -14.19 9.57 -12.23
CA CYS A 35 -12.89 9.11 -11.74
C CYS A 35 -12.27 10.15 -10.80
N ARG A 36 -11.82 9.72 -9.62
CA ARG A 36 -11.01 10.51 -8.71
C ARG A 36 -9.61 9.90 -8.63
N ALA A 37 -8.60 10.73 -8.52
CA ALA A 37 -7.22 10.30 -8.35
C ALA A 37 -6.62 11.06 -7.16
N GLU A 38 -5.98 10.32 -6.26
CA GLU A 38 -5.30 10.84 -5.07
C GLU A 38 -3.89 10.24 -5.00
N CYS A 39 -2.95 11.02 -4.47
CA CYS A 39 -1.60 10.52 -4.21
C CYS A 39 -1.60 9.73 -2.91
N ILE A 40 -1.00 8.53 -2.95
CA ILE A 40 -0.77 7.69 -1.77
C ILE A 40 0.72 7.77 -1.44
N ASN A 41 1.05 8.12 -0.20
CA ASN A 41 2.44 8.18 0.25
C ASN A 41 2.84 6.87 0.95
N PHE A 42 3.80 6.16 0.35
CA PHE A 42 4.41 4.94 0.89
C PHE A 42 5.93 5.07 1.10
N ASP A 43 6.47 6.29 1.07
CA ASP A 43 7.89 6.57 1.33
C ASP A 43 8.10 6.86 2.82
N TYR A 44 8.23 5.80 3.61
CA TYR A 44 8.41 5.90 5.05
C TYR A 44 9.81 6.37 5.42
N GLN A 45 9.92 7.59 5.98
CA GLN A 45 11.16 8.20 6.47
C GLN A 45 11.26 8.22 8.00
N GLY A 46 10.16 7.98 8.69
CA GLY A 46 10.06 8.04 10.15
C GLY A 46 8.69 8.54 10.57
N TRP A 47 8.39 8.44 11.86
CA TRP A 47 7.12 8.89 12.43
C TRP A 47 7.29 9.86 13.61
N GLU A 48 8.51 9.98 14.18
CA GLU A 48 8.84 10.81 15.32
C GLU A 48 10.08 11.66 15.01
N PHE A 49 9.95 12.98 15.04
CA PHE A 49 10.99 13.96 14.73
C PHE A 49 10.99 15.04 15.82
N GLY A 50 11.63 14.74 16.94
CA GLY A 50 11.61 15.61 18.12
C GLY A 50 10.20 15.76 18.68
N HIS A 51 9.58 16.93 18.51
CA HIS A 51 8.21 17.20 18.96
C HIS A 51 7.14 17.04 17.86
N ILE A 52 7.53 16.62 16.68
CA ILE A 52 6.64 16.41 15.54
C ILE A 52 6.39 14.92 15.38
N PHE A 53 5.13 14.53 15.36
CA PHE A 53 4.69 13.17 15.13
C PHE A 53 3.88 13.09 13.82
N LEU A 54 4.18 12.10 13.01
CA LEU A 54 3.50 11.82 11.75
C LEU A 54 2.74 10.50 11.85
N ALA A 55 1.57 10.41 11.20
CA ALA A 55 0.76 9.20 11.15
C ALA A 55 0.21 8.94 9.75
N GLY A 56 -0.10 7.69 9.45
CA GLY A 56 -0.67 7.28 8.17
C GLY A 56 0.16 7.76 6.97
N ASP A 57 -0.50 8.32 5.99
CA ASP A 57 0.11 8.84 4.76
C ASP A 57 1.11 9.96 5.01
N ALA A 58 0.91 10.78 6.07
CA ALA A 58 1.89 11.81 6.43
C ALA A 58 3.24 11.20 6.85
N ALA A 59 3.23 10.00 7.44
CA ALA A 59 4.43 9.24 7.78
C ALA A 59 4.93 8.33 6.64
N GLY A 60 4.25 8.29 5.50
CA GLY A 60 4.56 7.38 4.40
C GLY A 60 4.26 5.91 4.71
N LEU A 61 3.26 5.62 5.55
CA LEU A 61 2.95 4.26 6.04
C LEU A 61 1.91 3.52 5.21
N ALA A 62 1.38 4.10 4.12
CA ALA A 62 0.51 3.35 3.23
C ALA A 62 1.24 2.15 2.61
N SER A 63 0.50 1.09 2.30
CA SER A 63 1.09 -0.10 1.68
C SER A 63 1.43 0.15 0.21
N ALA A 64 2.70 0.03 -0.14
CA ALA A 64 3.13 0.07 -1.53
C ALA A 64 2.61 -1.12 -2.36
N LEU A 65 2.23 -2.24 -1.71
CA LEU A 65 1.79 -3.47 -2.39
C LEU A 65 0.28 -3.47 -2.67
N THR A 66 -0.54 -2.99 -1.72
CA THR A 66 -2.01 -3.06 -1.80
C THR A 66 -2.68 -1.70 -1.93
N GLY A 67 -1.94 -0.60 -1.73
CA GLY A 67 -2.51 0.76 -1.64
C GLY A 67 -3.31 1.00 -0.37
N GLU A 68 -3.25 0.10 0.61
CA GLU A 68 -4.00 0.22 1.86
C GLU A 68 -3.39 1.30 2.75
N GLY A 69 -4.17 2.33 3.12
CA GLY A 69 -3.76 3.43 3.99
C GLY A 69 -4.59 3.55 5.27
N ILE A 70 -5.83 3.04 5.28
CA ILE A 70 -6.77 3.23 6.40
C ILE A 70 -6.27 2.56 7.68
N TYR A 71 -5.95 1.27 7.64
CA TYR A 71 -5.45 0.55 8.80
C TYR A 71 -4.12 1.13 9.33
N PRO A 72 -3.11 1.40 8.47
CA PRO A 72 -1.90 2.11 8.89
C PRO A 72 -2.17 3.45 9.56
N ALA A 73 -3.10 4.24 9.05
CA ALA A 73 -3.45 5.55 9.61
C ALA A 73 -4.06 5.41 11.01
N VAL A 74 -4.99 4.47 11.19
CA VAL A 74 -5.65 4.22 12.50
C VAL A 74 -4.63 3.75 13.53
N ILE A 75 -3.81 2.73 13.20
CA ILE A 75 -2.83 2.18 14.15
C ILE A 75 -1.74 3.20 14.50
N SER A 76 -1.16 3.86 13.50
CA SER A 76 -0.11 4.85 13.75
C SER A 76 -0.65 6.06 14.51
N GLY A 77 -1.84 6.55 14.17
CA GLY A 77 -2.49 7.65 14.90
C GLY A 77 -2.75 7.30 16.37
N LYS A 78 -3.25 6.08 16.62
CA LYS A 78 -3.44 5.58 18.01
C LYS A 78 -2.11 5.51 18.76
N MET A 79 -1.05 4.99 18.13
CA MET A 79 0.26 4.87 18.78
C MET A 79 0.90 6.22 19.05
N VAL A 80 0.76 7.18 18.13
CA VAL A 80 1.19 8.57 18.32
C VAL A 80 0.45 9.19 19.51
N ALA A 81 -0.86 9.05 19.57
CA ALA A 81 -1.65 9.57 20.70
C ALA A 81 -1.20 8.96 22.05
N HIS A 82 -0.99 7.64 22.10
CA HIS A 82 -0.47 6.99 23.32
C HIS A 82 0.92 7.48 23.69
N LYS A 83 1.82 7.65 22.71
CA LYS A 83 3.19 8.16 22.96
C LYS A 83 3.22 9.56 23.53
N ILE A 84 2.29 10.43 23.08
CA ILE A 84 2.16 11.81 23.58
C ILE A 84 1.67 11.80 25.04
N ILE A 85 0.73 10.91 25.39
CA ILE A 85 0.15 10.83 26.72
C ILE A 85 1.10 10.13 27.70
N ASP A 86 1.68 9.02 27.26
CA ASP A 86 2.62 8.19 28.03
C ASP A 86 3.86 7.88 27.19
N PRO A 87 4.97 8.59 27.39
CA PRO A 87 6.23 8.32 26.69
C PRO A 87 6.78 6.90 26.88
N GLY A 88 6.37 6.19 27.93
CA GLY A 88 6.73 4.80 28.22
C GLY A 88 5.80 3.74 27.63
N CYS A 89 4.79 4.13 26.85
CA CYS A 89 3.79 3.21 26.31
C CYS A 89 4.38 2.11 25.42
N ASP A 90 3.69 0.97 25.31
CA ASP A 90 4.06 -0.10 24.42
C ASP A 90 3.86 0.29 22.95
N LEU A 91 4.96 0.38 22.20
CA LEU A 91 4.98 0.71 20.77
C LEU A 91 5.06 -0.54 19.88
N THR A 92 4.85 -1.73 20.43
CA THR A 92 4.87 -3.00 19.67
C THR A 92 3.95 -2.95 18.43
N PRO A 93 2.71 -2.40 18.48
CA PRO A 93 1.86 -2.32 17.29
C PRO A 93 2.46 -1.42 16.20
N MET A 94 3.10 -0.30 16.57
CA MET A 94 3.80 0.58 15.61
C MET A 94 4.97 -0.14 14.94
N HIS A 95 5.78 -0.86 15.71
CA HIS A 95 6.91 -1.61 15.19
C HIS A 95 6.48 -2.74 14.25
N ARG A 96 5.38 -3.45 14.56
CA ARG A 96 4.79 -4.46 13.66
C ARG A 96 4.33 -3.83 12.35
N LEU A 97 3.60 -2.71 12.42
CA LEU A 97 3.15 -1.98 11.25
C LEU A 97 4.33 -1.58 10.35
N ILE A 98 5.39 -0.98 10.91
CA ILE A 98 6.59 -0.57 10.16
C ILE A 98 7.29 -1.78 9.54
N LYS A 99 7.39 -2.90 10.26
CA LYS A 99 7.99 -4.14 9.75
C LYS A 99 7.23 -4.67 8.53
N LYS A 100 5.89 -4.68 8.60
CA LYS A 100 5.01 -5.13 7.52
C LYS A 100 5.09 -4.19 6.32
N HIS A 101 5.07 -2.87 6.56
CA HIS A 101 5.27 -1.85 5.53
C HIS A 101 6.61 -2.05 4.78
N ARG A 102 7.72 -2.25 5.51
CA ARG A 102 9.04 -2.52 4.90
C ARG A 102 9.06 -3.79 4.06
N LEU A 103 8.34 -4.84 4.48
CA LEU A 103 8.19 -6.06 3.69
C LEU A 103 7.47 -5.78 2.37
N HIS A 104 6.34 -5.07 2.39
CA HIS A 104 5.59 -4.69 1.20
C HIS A 104 6.43 -3.84 0.23
N SER A 105 7.15 -2.85 0.76
CA SER A 105 8.05 -2.00 -0.04
C SER A 105 9.18 -2.82 -0.70
N ARG A 106 9.76 -3.81 0.00
CA ARG A 106 10.76 -4.72 -0.59
C ARG A 106 10.18 -5.58 -1.71
N ILE A 107 8.97 -6.13 -1.53
CA ILE A 107 8.30 -6.92 -2.58
C ILE A 107 8.11 -6.06 -3.82
N VAL A 108 7.57 -4.85 -3.68
CA VAL A 108 7.36 -3.94 -4.80
C VAL A 108 8.67 -3.53 -5.47
N SER A 109 9.73 -3.26 -4.70
CA SER A 109 11.04 -2.93 -5.27
C SER A 109 11.66 -4.08 -6.07
N LEU A 110 11.38 -5.32 -5.72
CA LEU A 110 11.82 -6.50 -6.48
C LEU A 110 11.03 -6.66 -7.79
N THR A 111 9.72 -6.41 -7.75
CA THR A 111 8.87 -6.50 -8.97
C THR A 111 9.16 -5.38 -9.96
N GLY A 112 9.56 -4.18 -9.47
CA GLY A 112 9.87 -3.03 -10.32
C GLY A 112 11.14 -3.15 -11.16
N LYS A 113 12.05 -4.08 -10.83
CA LYS A 113 13.37 -4.20 -11.49
C LYS A 113 13.34 -4.81 -12.89
N SER A 114 12.36 -5.65 -13.21
CA SER A 114 12.28 -6.33 -14.52
C SER A 114 10.86 -6.81 -14.78
N SER A 115 10.39 -6.64 -16.03
CA SER A 115 9.06 -7.13 -16.42
C SER A 115 8.95 -8.66 -16.34
N LEU A 116 10.06 -9.38 -16.58
CA LEU A 116 10.12 -10.83 -16.41
C LEU A 116 10.00 -11.23 -14.92
N CYS A 117 10.72 -10.55 -14.03
CA CYS A 117 10.60 -10.80 -12.59
C CYS A 117 9.18 -10.52 -12.09
N ASN A 118 8.55 -9.45 -12.59
CA ASN A 118 7.17 -9.13 -12.25
C ASN A 118 6.20 -10.23 -12.72
N ALA A 119 6.31 -10.68 -13.97
CA ALA A 119 5.48 -11.75 -14.50
C ALA A 119 5.66 -13.05 -13.71
N LEU A 120 6.91 -13.44 -13.41
CA LEU A 120 7.19 -14.67 -12.67
C LEU A 120 6.67 -14.62 -11.23
N LEU A 121 6.89 -13.49 -10.53
CA LEU A 121 6.41 -13.30 -9.15
C LEU A 121 4.87 -13.25 -9.08
N SER A 122 4.21 -12.63 -10.08
CA SER A 122 2.75 -12.61 -10.14
C SER A 122 2.17 -14.01 -10.38
N GLU A 123 2.76 -14.81 -11.27
CA GLU A 123 2.34 -16.19 -11.51
C GLU A 123 2.54 -17.07 -10.27
N VAL A 124 3.70 -16.96 -9.60
CA VAL A 124 3.96 -17.68 -8.34
C VAL A 124 2.99 -17.26 -7.25
N ALA A 125 2.67 -15.97 -7.12
CA ALA A 125 1.70 -15.47 -6.15
C ALA A 125 0.29 -16.00 -6.43
N VAL A 126 -0.16 -15.97 -7.69
CA VAL A 126 -1.46 -16.52 -8.12
C VAL A 126 -1.53 -18.03 -7.86
N LEU A 127 -0.46 -18.76 -8.20
CA LEU A 127 -0.40 -20.21 -7.95
C LEU A 127 -0.44 -20.49 -6.44
N GLY A 128 0.32 -19.76 -5.63
CA GLY A 128 0.32 -19.88 -4.18
C GLY A 128 -1.05 -19.63 -3.55
N LEU A 129 -1.79 -18.64 -4.05
CA LEU A 129 -3.16 -18.36 -3.63
C LEU A 129 -4.12 -19.49 -4.04
N ARG A 130 -4.02 -19.99 -5.29
CA ARG A 130 -4.84 -21.11 -5.79
C ARG A 130 -4.60 -22.40 -5.01
N MET A 131 -3.37 -22.66 -4.62
CA MET A 131 -3.00 -23.85 -3.83
C MET A 131 -3.30 -23.69 -2.33
N GLY A 132 -3.79 -22.53 -1.88
CA GLY A 132 -4.04 -22.23 -0.47
C GLY A 132 -2.77 -22.09 0.39
N LEU A 133 -1.59 -22.04 -0.25
CA LEU A 133 -0.30 -21.81 0.41
C LEU A 133 -0.11 -20.36 0.87
N LEU A 134 -0.68 -19.42 0.10
CA LEU A 134 -0.75 -18.02 0.45
C LEU A 134 -2.18 -17.66 0.85
N ARG A 135 -2.33 -16.96 1.97
CA ARG A 135 -3.60 -16.41 2.42
C ARG A 135 -3.63 -14.91 2.13
N PHE A 136 -4.74 -14.40 1.67
CA PHE A 136 -4.90 -12.96 1.38
C PHE A 136 -4.51 -12.07 2.56
N HIS A 137 -4.84 -12.47 3.78
CA HIS A 137 -4.53 -11.70 4.98
C HIS A 137 -3.02 -11.49 5.22
N LEU A 138 -2.14 -12.29 4.60
CA LEU A 138 -0.68 -12.04 4.62
C LEU A 138 -0.27 -10.83 3.78
N LEU A 139 -1.12 -10.45 2.81
CA LEU A 139 -0.92 -9.31 1.93
C LEU A 139 -1.60 -8.04 2.46
N GLU A 140 -2.45 -8.15 3.48
CA GLU A 140 -3.13 -7.03 4.12
C GLU A 140 -2.21 -6.39 5.17
N MET A 141 -2.37 -5.10 5.42
CA MET A 141 -1.66 -4.41 6.50
C MET A 141 -2.23 -4.75 7.88
N ALA A 142 -3.49 -5.18 7.95
CA ALA A 142 -4.13 -5.67 9.16
C ALA A 142 -3.55 -7.02 9.61
N ASP A 143 -3.52 -7.26 10.94
CA ASP A 143 -3.15 -8.53 11.57
C ASP A 143 -4.38 -9.43 11.75
#